data_e070f7bdcae8088a2e4ca0fc945735aa
#
_entry.id   e070f7bdcae8088a2e4ca0fc945735aa
#
_cell.length_a   1.000
_cell.length_b   1.000
_cell.length_c   1.000
_cell.angle_alpha   90.00
_cell.angle_beta   90.00
_cell.angle_gamma   90.00
#
_symmetry.space_group_name_H-M   'P 1'
#
loop_
_entity.id
_entity.type
_entity.pdbx_description
1 polymer ?
#
loop_
_entity_poly.entity_id
_entity_poly.type
_entity_poly.pdbx_seq_one_letter_code
_entity_poly.pdbx_strand_id
1 'polypeptide(L)'
;MNAARMSQAGREEEPTVKADEIRKLEAYLQHKFELPKLSVRARPKKDDSAEVYIGDEFIGVLYRDDDDDLSWNFQMAILEIDLDEV
;
A
#
# COMPACT_ATOMS: atom_id res chain seq x y z
N MET A 1 14.25 2.18 27.59
CA MET A 1 14.33 2.02 27.20
C MET A 1 14.17 1.76 26.46
N ASN A 2 14.16 1.78 26.48
CA ASN A 2 14.23 1.63 25.66
C ASN A 2 14.26 1.17 24.83
N ALA A 3 14.19 1.13 24.89
CA ALA A 3 14.41 0.84 24.12
C ALA A 3 14.29 0.43 23.27
N ALA A 4 14.12 0.54 23.41
CA ALA A 4 14.20 0.44 22.67
C ALA A 4 14.11 0.44 21.85
N ARG A 5 14.14 0.81 21.78
CA ARG A 5 14.26 1.07 21.18
C ARG A 5 14.49 0.90 20.36
N MET A 6 14.63 0.71 20.40
CA MET A 6 15.07 0.67 19.72
C MET A 6 15.25 0.31 18.79
N SER A 7 15.13 0.36 18.67
CA SER A 7 15.46 0.26 17.89
C SER A 7 15.44 0.13 17.04
N GLN A 8 15.36 0.41 16.81
CA GLN A 8 15.45 0.51 16.24
C GLN A 8 15.68 0.67 15.45
N ALA A 9 15.74 0.95 15.54
CA ALA A 9 16.12 1.26 14.90
C ALA A 9 16.61 1.18 14.10
N GLY A 10 16.84 1.36 14.18
CA GLY A 10 17.44 1.55 13.44
C GLY A 10 17.76 0.78 12.67
N ARG A 11 17.85 0.33 12.73
CA ARG A 11 18.16 -0.38 11.99
C ARG A 11 17.95 -0.02 10.79
N GLU A 12 18.54 0.16 10.33
CA GLU A 12 18.39 0.44 9.30
C GLU A 12 17.79 -0.39 8.51
N GLU A 13 16.68 -0.52 8.56
CA GLU A 13 16.00 -1.33 7.74
C GLU A 13 15.87 -0.79 6.42
N GLU A 14 15.45 -1.58 5.46
CA GLU A 14 15.23 -1.15 4.11
C GLU A 14 14.02 -0.27 4.04
N PRO A 15 14.02 0.76 3.17
CA PRO A 15 12.85 1.61 3.03
C PRO A 15 11.64 0.82 2.59
N THR A 16 10.55 0.97 3.29
CA THR A 16 9.25 0.42 2.90
C THR A 16 8.19 1.37 3.41
N VAL A 17 6.98 1.20 2.92
CA VAL A 17 5.86 1.93 3.45
C VAL A 17 5.59 1.42 4.86
N LYS A 18 5.38 2.33 5.79
CA LYS A 18 5.26 1.96 7.19
C LYS A 18 3.99 1.18 7.45
N ALA A 19 4.06 0.32 8.46
CA ALA A 19 2.94 -0.56 8.77
C ALA A 19 1.66 0.18 9.10
N ASP A 20 1.76 1.29 9.81
CA ASP A 20 0.53 2.03 10.13
C ASP A 20 -0.02 2.76 8.91
N GLU A 21 0.83 3.17 7.97
CA GLU A 21 0.34 3.72 6.71
C GLU A 21 -0.40 2.65 5.92
N ILE A 22 0.15 1.46 5.88
CA ILE A 22 -0.49 0.34 5.19
C ILE A 22 -1.87 0.08 5.78
N ARG A 23 -1.97 0.05 7.10
CA ARG A 23 -3.26 -0.21 7.74
C ARG A 23 -4.27 0.88 7.44
N LYS A 24 -3.82 2.13 7.44
CA LYS A 24 -4.73 3.24 7.17
C LYS A 24 -5.21 3.24 5.72
N LEU A 25 -4.30 2.96 4.80
CA LEU A 25 -4.66 2.88 3.39
C LEU A 25 -5.64 1.74 3.16
N GLU A 26 -5.37 0.60 3.77
CA GLU A 26 -6.24 -0.55 3.61
C GLU A 26 -7.63 -0.28 4.15
N ALA A 27 -7.71 0.29 5.35
CA ALA A 27 -9.00 0.58 5.95
C ALA A 27 -9.77 1.60 5.11
N TYR A 28 -9.06 2.61 4.62
CA TYR A 28 -9.70 3.62 3.80
C TYR A 28 -10.28 3.03 2.52
N LEU A 29 -9.47 2.21 1.83
CA LEU A 29 -9.91 1.65 0.56
C LEU A 29 -11.02 0.61 0.75
N GLN A 30 -10.94 -0.18 1.82
CA GLN A 30 -12.02 -1.11 2.13
C GLN A 30 -13.33 -0.38 2.31
N HIS A 31 -13.28 0.74 3.02
CA HIS A 31 -14.47 1.54 3.26
C HIS A 31 -14.95 2.20 1.98
N LYS A 32 -14.01 2.80 1.25
CA LYS A 32 -14.34 3.58 0.05
C LYS A 32 -14.99 2.72 -1.01
N PHE A 33 -14.47 1.51 -1.20
CA PHE A 33 -14.97 0.62 -2.23
C PHE A 33 -15.96 -0.41 -1.70
N GLU A 34 -16.23 -0.37 -0.39
CA GLU A 34 -17.14 -1.32 0.24
C GLU A 34 -16.70 -2.75 -0.05
N LEU A 35 -15.41 -3.01 0.18
CA LEU A 35 -14.79 -4.24 -0.25
C LEU A 35 -13.91 -4.77 0.86
N PRO A 36 -14.46 -5.57 1.78
CA PRO A 36 -13.67 -6.04 2.93
C PRO A 36 -12.50 -6.94 2.57
N LYS A 37 -12.51 -7.53 1.39
CA LYS A 37 -11.41 -8.40 0.98
C LYS A 37 -10.24 -7.65 0.36
N LEU A 38 -10.35 -6.34 0.23
CA LEU A 38 -9.25 -5.55 -0.29
C LEU A 38 -8.14 -5.48 0.75
N SER A 39 -6.91 -5.69 0.32
CA SER A 39 -5.76 -5.57 1.19
C SER A 39 -4.67 -4.75 0.54
N VAL A 40 -3.84 -4.15 1.39
CA VAL A 40 -2.72 -3.35 0.93
C VAL A 40 -1.46 -3.96 1.53
N ARG A 41 -0.45 -4.18 0.69
CA ARG A 41 0.78 -4.84 1.10
C ARG A 41 1.97 -3.98 0.74
N ALA A 42 2.93 -3.90 1.65
CA ALA A 42 4.16 -3.16 1.41
C ALA A 42 4.97 -3.86 0.32
N ARG A 43 5.68 -3.05 -0.46
CA ARG A 43 6.60 -3.60 -1.46
C ARG A 43 7.99 -3.61 -0.87
N PRO A 44 8.73 -4.72 -1.00
CA PRO A 44 10.08 -4.77 -0.45
C PRO A 44 10.94 -3.67 -1.06
N LYS A 45 11.68 -2.98 -0.21
CA LYS A 45 12.62 -1.94 -0.62
C LYS A 45 11.99 -0.76 -1.34
N LYS A 46 10.68 -0.58 -1.16
CA LYS A 46 9.98 0.57 -1.72
C LYS A 46 9.29 1.33 -0.60
N ASP A 47 9.62 2.59 -0.45
CA ASP A 47 8.99 3.41 0.58
C ASP A 47 7.98 4.39 0.03
N ASP A 48 7.77 4.37 -1.29
CA ASP A 48 6.87 5.30 -1.94
C ASP A 48 5.70 4.60 -2.62
N SER A 49 5.55 3.29 -2.42
CA SER A 49 4.45 2.59 -3.08
C SER A 49 4.08 1.34 -2.30
N ALA A 50 2.86 0.88 -2.56
CA ALA A 50 2.33 -0.33 -1.95
C ALA A 50 1.44 -1.02 -2.95
N GLU A 51 1.26 -2.33 -2.78
CA GLU A 51 0.45 -3.13 -3.70
C GLU A 51 -0.95 -3.29 -3.14
N VAL A 52 -1.93 -3.34 -4.03
CA VAL A 52 -3.32 -3.51 -3.66
C VAL A 52 -3.83 -4.82 -4.24
N TYR A 53 -4.50 -5.58 -3.38
CA TYR A 53 -5.04 -6.91 -3.73
C TYR A 53 -6.52 -6.98 -3.37
N ILE A 54 -7.25 -7.77 -4.09
CA ILE A 54 -8.59 -8.19 -3.69
C ILE A 54 -8.52 -9.70 -3.55
N GLY A 55 -8.66 -10.20 -2.32
CA GLY A 55 -8.36 -11.60 -2.07
C GLY A 55 -6.90 -11.84 -2.39
N ASP A 56 -6.64 -12.76 -3.28
CA ASP A 56 -5.27 -13.06 -3.70
C ASP A 56 -4.92 -12.44 -5.04
N GLU A 57 -5.80 -11.63 -5.59
CA GLU A 57 -5.57 -11.06 -6.91
C GLU A 57 -4.94 -9.69 -6.79
N PHE A 58 -3.78 -9.50 -7.42
CA PHE A 58 -3.12 -8.20 -7.49
C PHE A 58 -3.92 -7.31 -8.44
N ILE A 59 -4.28 -6.10 -7.98
CA ILE A 59 -5.08 -5.22 -8.83
C ILE A 59 -4.42 -3.90 -9.13
N GLY A 60 -3.44 -3.48 -8.35
CA GLY A 60 -2.82 -2.19 -8.66
C GLY A 60 -1.82 -1.76 -7.62
N VAL A 61 -1.35 -0.54 -7.76
CA VAL A 61 -0.30 0.02 -6.92
C VAL A 61 -0.72 1.39 -6.43
N LEU A 62 -0.43 1.65 -5.16
CA LEU A 62 -0.59 2.98 -4.57
C LEU A 62 0.77 3.65 -4.57
N TYR A 63 0.83 4.87 -5.07
CA TYR A 63 2.05 5.65 -5.10
C TYR A 63 1.91 6.86 -4.20
N ARG A 64 2.93 7.09 -3.37
CA ARG A 64 2.97 8.27 -2.52
C ARG A 64 3.39 9.48 -3.34
N ASP A 65 2.71 10.59 -3.14
CA ASP A 65 3.05 11.85 -3.77
C ASP A 65 3.31 12.86 -2.68
N ASP A 66 4.56 13.28 -2.53
CA ASP A 66 4.98 14.20 -1.47
C ASP A 66 5.16 15.61 -1.96
N ASP A 67 4.82 15.91 -3.20
CA ASP A 67 5.19 17.18 -3.77
C ASP A 67 4.62 18.36 -3.00
N ASP A 68 3.33 18.40 -2.81
CA ASP A 68 2.72 19.48 -2.07
C ASP A 68 2.21 18.95 -0.75
N ASP A 69 0.99 18.51 -0.72
CA ASP A 69 0.46 17.80 0.43
C ASP A 69 0.67 16.33 0.20
N LEU A 70 0.95 15.61 1.25
CA LEU A 70 1.10 14.17 1.14
C LEU A 70 -0.21 13.56 0.64
N SER A 71 -0.13 12.79 -0.41
CA SER A 71 -1.29 12.10 -0.95
C SER A 71 -0.85 10.76 -1.52
N TRP A 72 -1.83 9.91 -1.81
CA TRP A 72 -1.57 8.62 -2.42
C TRP A 72 -2.44 8.51 -3.66
N ASN A 73 -1.84 7.99 -4.72
CA ASN A 73 -2.55 7.79 -5.98
C ASN A 73 -2.62 6.31 -6.28
N PHE A 74 -3.80 5.85 -6.61
CA PHE A 74 -4.02 4.44 -6.93
C PHE A 74 -3.99 4.28 -8.44
N GLN A 75 -3.15 3.37 -8.91
CA GLN A 75 -3.02 3.11 -10.33
C GLN A 75 -3.32 1.65 -10.60
N MET A 76 -4.23 1.41 -11.52
CA MET A 76 -4.68 0.07 -11.84
C MET A 76 -4.66 -0.09 -13.35
N ALA A 77 -4.04 -1.15 -13.83
CA ALA A 77 -4.04 -1.44 -15.26
C ALA A 77 -5.26 -2.28 -15.60
N ILE A 78 -5.97 -1.88 -16.63
CA ILE A 78 -7.12 -2.65 -17.11
C ILE A 78 -6.74 -3.14 -18.50
N LEU A 79 -6.58 -4.44 -18.65
CA LEU A 79 -6.16 -5.01 -19.89
C LEU A 79 -7.36 -5.32 -20.77
N GLU A 80 -7.12 -5.32 -22.06
CA GLU A 80 -8.19 -5.60 -23.01
C GLU A 80 -8.85 -6.95 -22.70
N ILE A 81 -8.03 -7.93 -22.34
CA ILE A 81 -8.57 -9.27 -22.04
C ILE A 81 -9.48 -9.22 -20.81
N ASP A 82 -9.19 -8.32 -19.86
CA ASP A 82 -10.06 -8.18 -18.70
C ASP A 82 -11.46 -7.74 -19.11
N LEU A 83 -11.51 -6.83 -20.08
CA LEU A 83 -12.80 -6.32 -20.56
C LEU A 83 -13.58 -7.38 -21.29
N ASP A 84 -12.87 -8.29 -21.94
CA ASP A 84 -13.53 -9.36 -22.69
C ASP A 84 -14.19 -10.37 -21.78
N GLU A 85 -13.80 -10.42 -20.50
CA GLU A 85 -14.30 -11.42 -19.59
C GLU A 85 -15.52 -11.00 -18.79
N VAL A 86 -15.96 -9.78 -18.96
CA VAL A 86 -17.15 -9.32 -18.20
C VAL A 86 -18.38 -9.23 -19.08
#